data_e89f8122ceafa4b9c89edda6e40ad885
#
_entry.id   e89f8122ceafa4b9c89edda6e40ad885
#
_cell.length_a   1.000
_cell.length_b   1.000
_cell.length_c   1.000
_cell.angle_alpha   90.00
_cell.angle_beta   90.00
_cell.angle_gamma   90.00
#
_symmetry.space_group_name_H-M   'P 1'
#
loop_
_entity.id
_entity.type
_entity.pdbx_description
1 polymer ?
#
loop_
_entity_poly.entity_id
_entity_poly.type
_entity_poly.pdbx_seq_one_letter_code
_entity_poly.pdbx_strand_id
1 'polypeptide(L)'
;MYKDLVAVTGRGNAVSVHLAQFPVFDASFVDKELEMRMQMAQDVTSMVLALRRKVNIKVRQPLQCIMIPVTDAKQRERLEAVQSLILSEVNVKELKFVENDRAILVKKVKCNFKKMGPKFGAQMGAVAAAVAGLTQDAIAELETNGSYTLSLPAGEAVVEVADVEILSEDIPGWLVANDGKLTVALDVVVTEELRREGVARELVNRIQNIRKSSGFEITDKISICLSKNSQTDDAVIEYNDYICNQVLATGLELVDEVEDGTELSFDDFSLFIKVVKN
;
A
#
# COMPACT_ATOMS: atom_id res chain seq x y z
N MET A 1 -5.34 38.05 5.53
CA MET A 1 -6.04 36.76 5.25
C MET A 1 -7.55 36.83 5.50
N TYR A 2 -8.12 36.97 6.74
CA TYR A 2 -9.59 37.00 6.94
C TYR A 2 -10.29 38.07 6.14
N LYS A 3 -9.82 39.32 6.23
CA LYS A 3 -10.41 40.47 5.48
C LYS A 3 -10.34 40.26 3.97
N ASP A 4 -9.24 39.69 3.46
CA ASP A 4 -9.05 39.43 2.03
C ASP A 4 -10.01 38.35 1.54
N LEU A 5 -10.20 37.29 2.34
CA LEU A 5 -11.16 36.22 2.03
C LEU A 5 -12.60 36.74 2.05
N VAL A 6 -12.98 37.56 3.04
CA VAL A 6 -14.31 38.18 3.11
C VAL A 6 -14.55 39.12 1.93
N ALA A 7 -13.55 39.91 1.54
CA ALA A 7 -13.63 40.81 0.40
C ALA A 7 -13.88 40.07 -0.92
N VAL A 8 -13.23 38.90 -1.10
CA VAL A 8 -13.39 38.09 -2.32
C VAL A 8 -14.67 37.26 -2.32
N THR A 9 -15.02 36.66 -1.17
CA THR A 9 -16.16 35.72 -1.10
C THR A 9 -17.50 36.40 -0.85
N GLY A 10 -17.49 37.66 -0.38
CA GLY A 10 -18.66 38.37 0.10
C GLY A 10 -19.36 37.73 1.31
N ARG A 11 -18.71 36.71 1.94
CA ARG A 11 -19.26 35.99 3.07
C ARG A 11 -18.63 36.47 4.38
N GLY A 12 -19.48 36.86 5.31
CA GLY A 12 -19.06 37.36 6.63
C GLY A 12 -19.01 38.91 6.63
N ASN A 13 -19.36 39.47 7.77
CA ASN A 13 -19.47 40.94 8.00
C ASN A 13 -18.70 41.38 9.26
N ALA A 14 -18.02 40.49 9.93
CA ALA A 14 -17.25 40.81 11.12
C ALA A 14 -15.97 41.59 10.74
N VAL A 15 -15.57 42.52 11.58
CA VAL A 15 -14.35 43.33 11.39
C VAL A 15 -13.08 42.45 11.57
N SER A 16 -13.19 41.35 12.30
CA SER A 16 -12.11 40.41 12.57
C SER A 16 -12.67 38.98 12.73
N VAL A 17 -11.89 37.99 12.41
CA VAL A 17 -12.24 36.57 12.67
C VAL A 17 -12.57 36.30 14.15
N HIS A 18 -11.95 37.04 15.08
CA HIS A 18 -12.21 36.92 16.52
C HIS A 18 -13.59 37.46 16.94
N LEU A 19 -14.21 38.28 16.09
CA LEU A 19 -15.55 38.83 16.30
C LEU A 19 -16.60 38.13 15.44
N ALA A 20 -16.19 37.18 14.60
CA ALA A 20 -17.13 36.36 13.84
C ALA A 20 -17.77 35.32 14.77
N GLN A 21 -19.03 35.03 14.52
CA GLN A 21 -19.69 33.93 15.23
C GLN A 21 -19.13 32.60 14.79
N PHE A 22 -19.06 31.65 15.73
CA PHE A 22 -18.68 30.29 15.41
C PHE A 22 -19.73 29.66 14.46
N PRO A 23 -19.30 28.84 13.49
CA PRO A 23 -20.25 28.19 12.57
C PRO A 23 -21.28 27.35 13.35
N VAL A 24 -22.54 27.48 12.96
CA VAL A 24 -23.62 26.66 13.51
C VAL A 24 -23.68 25.35 12.74
N PHE A 25 -23.83 24.25 13.45
CA PHE A 25 -24.02 22.93 12.85
C PHE A 25 -25.31 22.90 12.03
N ASP A 26 -25.19 22.47 10.79
CA ASP A 26 -26.34 22.26 9.89
C ASP A 26 -26.40 20.77 9.50
N ALA A 27 -27.40 20.07 10.01
CA ALA A 27 -27.58 18.64 9.78
C ALA A 27 -27.87 18.30 8.31
N SER A 28 -28.31 19.26 7.49
CA SER A 28 -28.57 19.04 6.06
C SER A 28 -27.31 18.77 5.24
N PHE A 29 -26.14 19.18 5.75
CA PHE A 29 -24.84 18.90 5.11
C PHE A 29 -24.21 17.57 5.54
N VAL A 30 -24.83 16.84 6.47
CA VAL A 30 -24.29 15.57 6.96
C VAL A 30 -24.77 14.41 6.08
N ASP A 31 -23.86 13.82 5.32
CA ASP A 31 -24.08 12.60 4.57
C ASP A 31 -23.38 11.43 5.30
N LYS A 32 -24.17 10.66 6.03
CA LYS A 32 -23.67 9.50 6.81
C LYS A 32 -23.08 8.40 5.95
N GLU A 33 -23.59 8.23 4.73
CA GLU A 33 -23.06 7.22 3.81
C GLU A 33 -21.70 7.66 3.25
N LEU A 34 -21.56 8.93 2.91
CA LEU A 34 -20.28 9.51 2.49
C LEU A 34 -19.24 9.44 3.63
N GLU A 35 -19.63 9.76 4.88
CA GLU A 35 -18.75 9.65 6.04
C GLU A 35 -18.23 8.21 6.19
N MET A 36 -19.11 7.20 6.07
CA MET A 36 -18.71 5.79 6.15
C MET A 36 -17.75 5.38 5.03
N ARG A 37 -18.02 5.80 3.79
CA ARG A 37 -17.13 5.53 2.64
C ARG A 37 -15.75 6.14 2.86
N MET A 38 -15.70 7.40 3.32
CA MET A 38 -14.44 8.08 3.58
C MET A 38 -13.68 7.48 4.76
N GLN A 39 -14.38 7.04 5.81
CA GLN A 39 -13.75 6.32 6.91
C GLN A 39 -13.11 5.02 6.43
N MET A 40 -13.81 4.23 5.61
CA MET A 40 -13.24 3.01 5.02
C MET A 40 -12.03 3.31 4.14
N ALA A 41 -12.06 4.39 3.35
CA ALA A 41 -10.91 4.81 2.55
C ALA A 41 -9.70 5.15 3.43
N GLN A 42 -9.90 5.87 4.54
CA GLN A 42 -8.86 6.21 5.51
C GLN A 42 -8.29 4.97 6.20
N ASP A 43 -9.15 4.03 6.60
CA ASP A 43 -8.73 2.80 7.27
C ASP A 43 -7.86 1.96 6.32
N VAL A 44 -8.32 1.70 5.08
CA VAL A 44 -7.54 0.97 4.06
C VAL A 44 -6.21 1.67 3.78
N THR A 45 -6.24 2.99 3.54
CA THR A 45 -5.03 3.78 3.28
C THR A 45 -4.03 3.67 4.42
N SER A 46 -4.49 3.82 5.66
CA SER A 46 -3.64 3.73 6.85
C SER A 46 -2.99 2.35 6.99
N MET A 47 -3.77 1.28 6.74
CA MET A 47 -3.27 -0.09 6.77
C MET A 47 -2.21 -0.34 5.68
N VAL A 48 -2.47 0.08 4.44
CA VAL A 48 -1.52 -0.06 3.32
C VAL A 48 -0.22 0.71 3.59
N LEU A 49 -0.32 1.95 4.09
CA LEU A 49 0.87 2.74 4.44
C LEU A 49 1.67 2.11 5.59
N ALA A 50 1.00 1.47 6.55
CA ALA A 50 1.67 0.71 7.61
C ALA A 50 2.40 -0.52 7.06
N LEU A 51 1.79 -1.26 6.12
CA LEU A 51 2.43 -2.38 5.44
C LEU A 51 3.65 -1.95 4.63
N ARG A 52 3.56 -0.86 3.86
CA ARG A 52 4.70 -0.27 3.13
C ARG A 52 5.85 0.08 4.08
N ARG A 53 5.54 0.67 5.23
CA ARG A 53 6.55 1.03 6.24
C ARG A 53 7.24 -0.19 6.83
N LYS A 54 6.49 -1.29 7.05
CA LYS A 54 7.03 -2.56 7.58
C LYS A 54 8.16 -3.12 6.69
N VAL A 55 8.07 -2.93 5.37
CA VAL A 55 9.07 -3.39 4.39
C VAL A 55 9.90 -2.27 3.77
N ASN A 56 9.81 -1.07 4.34
CA ASN A 56 10.57 0.12 3.92
C ASN A 56 10.39 0.51 2.44
N ILE A 57 9.21 0.26 1.87
CA ILE A 57 8.87 0.68 0.50
C ILE A 57 8.26 2.09 0.53
N LYS A 58 8.94 3.06 -0.10
CA LYS A 58 8.47 4.45 -0.20
C LYS A 58 7.15 4.53 -0.98
N VAL A 59 6.28 5.48 -0.63
CA VAL A 59 4.98 5.66 -1.33
C VAL A 59 5.18 6.01 -2.81
N ARG A 60 6.28 6.68 -3.18
CA ARG A 60 6.59 6.99 -4.59
C ARG A 60 6.88 5.75 -5.42
N GLN A 61 7.30 4.64 -4.81
CA GLN A 61 7.42 3.36 -5.49
C GLN A 61 6.01 2.79 -5.72
N PRO A 62 5.50 2.72 -6.95
CA PRO A 62 4.21 2.11 -7.21
C PRO A 62 4.26 0.61 -6.91
N LEU A 63 3.14 0.05 -6.46
CA LEU A 63 2.95 -1.38 -6.26
C LEU A 63 1.78 -1.87 -7.11
N GLN A 64 1.71 -3.19 -7.34
CA GLN A 64 0.77 -3.72 -8.30
C GLN A 64 -0.65 -3.79 -7.76
N CYS A 65 -0.85 -4.39 -6.59
CA CYS A 65 -2.20 -4.78 -6.19
C CYS A 65 -2.43 -4.70 -4.68
N ILE A 66 -3.66 -4.33 -4.33
CA ILE A 66 -4.24 -4.52 -3.00
C ILE A 66 -5.38 -5.53 -3.13
N MET A 67 -5.46 -6.50 -2.23
CA MET A 67 -6.63 -7.37 -2.09
C MET A 67 -7.37 -7.09 -0.78
N ILE A 68 -8.70 -7.03 -0.88
CA ILE A 68 -9.58 -6.83 0.27
C ILE A 68 -10.65 -7.92 0.24
N PRO A 69 -10.72 -8.79 1.27
CA PRO A 69 -11.82 -9.74 1.41
C PRO A 69 -13.09 -8.98 1.78
N VAL A 70 -14.16 -9.28 1.03
CA VAL A 70 -15.46 -8.64 1.22
C VAL A 70 -16.54 -9.72 1.17
N THR A 71 -17.24 -9.89 2.27
CA THR A 71 -18.37 -10.84 2.41
C THR A 71 -19.72 -10.15 2.27
N ASP A 72 -19.77 -8.81 2.49
CA ASP A 72 -20.97 -8.00 2.42
C ASP A 72 -20.99 -7.13 1.16
N ALA A 73 -22.05 -7.26 0.35
CA ALA A 73 -22.24 -6.50 -0.88
C ALA A 73 -22.21 -4.97 -0.66
N LYS A 74 -22.75 -4.50 0.48
CA LYS A 74 -22.76 -3.07 0.82
C LYS A 74 -21.37 -2.54 1.14
N GLN A 75 -20.54 -3.35 1.82
CA GLN A 75 -19.14 -3.03 2.06
C GLN A 75 -18.39 -2.90 0.73
N ARG A 76 -18.64 -3.82 -0.19
CA ARG A 76 -18.05 -3.79 -1.54
C ARG A 76 -18.41 -2.51 -2.29
N GLU A 77 -19.71 -2.18 -2.35
CA GLU A 77 -20.20 -0.97 -3.01
C GLU A 77 -19.53 0.30 -2.45
N ARG A 78 -19.38 0.38 -1.13
CA ARG A 78 -18.73 1.50 -0.46
C ARG A 78 -17.26 1.64 -0.84
N LEU A 79 -16.52 0.53 -0.86
CA LEU A 79 -15.11 0.51 -1.24
C LEU A 79 -14.92 0.81 -2.73
N GLU A 80 -15.76 0.28 -3.61
CA GLU A 80 -15.75 0.58 -5.04
C GLU A 80 -15.94 2.07 -5.30
N ALA A 81 -16.84 2.72 -4.57
CA ALA A 81 -17.11 4.16 -4.71
C ALA A 81 -15.90 5.05 -4.36
N VAL A 82 -14.97 4.59 -3.52
CA VAL A 82 -13.76 5.32 -3.09
C VAL A 82 -12.46 4.69 -3.58
N GLN A 83 -12.53 3.67 -4.43
CA GLN A 83 -11.39 2.92 -4.92
C GLN A 83 -10.31 3.82 -5.53
N SER A 84 -10.70 4.76 -6.40
CA SER A 84 -9.76 5.66 -7.06
C SER A 84 -9.00 6.56 -6.07
N LEU A 85 -9.66 6.98 -5.00
CA LEU A 85 -9.03 7.77 -3.94
C LEU A 85 -7.98 6.94 -3.19
N ILE A 86 -8.34 5.70 -2.81
CA ILE A 86 -7.43 4.78 -2.14
C ILE A 86 -6.20 4.53 -3.00
N LEU A 87 -6.39 4.09 -4.26
CA LEU A 87 -5.31 3.75 -5.17
C LEU A 87 -4.35 4.93 -5.43
N SER A 88 -4.91 6.12 -5.60
CA SER A 88 -4.14 7.36 -5.78
C SER A 88 -3.29 7.70 -4.55
N GLU A 89 -3.88 7.59 -3.35
CA GLU A 89 -3.22 7.98 -2.10
C GLU A 89 -2.07 7.03 -1.74
N VAL A 90 -2.27 5.73 -1.94
CA VAL A 90 -1.24 4.73 -1.61
C VAL A 90 -0.34 4.35 -2.77
N ASN A 91 -0.55 4.92 -3.97
CA ASN A 91 0.21 4.65 -5.20
C ASN A 91 0.25 3.15 -5.54
N VAL A 92 -0.91 2.54 -5.71
CA VAL A 92 -1.09 1.16 -6.13
C VAL A 92 -1.96 1.13 -7.39
N LYS A 93 -1.66 0.21 -8.32
CA LYS A 93 -2.31 0.16 -9.64
C LYS A 93 -3.72 -0.40 -9.60
N GLU A 94 -3.95 -1.40 -8.75
CA GLU A 94 -5.19 -2.19 -8.77
C GLU A 94 -5.67 -2.50 -7.35
N LEU A 95 -6.99 -2.55 -7.18
CA LEU A 95 -7.65 -3.04 -5.98
C LEU A 95 -8.57 -4.19 -6.38
N LYS A 96 -8.38 -5.36 -5.79
CA LYS A 96 -9.16 -6.57 -6.02
C LYS A 96 -9.97 -6.92 -4.80
N PHE A 97 -11.24 -7.24 -5.03
CA PHE A 97 -12.09 -7.81 -3.99
C PHE A 97 -12.08 -9.33 -4.09
N VAL A 98 -11.92 -9.98 -2.96
CA VAL A 98 -11.96 -11.44 -2.84
C VAL A 98 -13.08 -11.84 -1.89
N GLU A 99 -13.69 -13.01 -2.12
CA GLU A 99 -14.89 -13.43 -1.37
C GLU A 99 -14.58 -13.87 0.06
N ASN A 100 -13.33 -14.23 0.34
CA ASN A 100 -12.92 -14.71 1.66
C ASN A 100 -11.43 -14.47 1.94
N ASP A 101 -11.07 -14.58 3.22
CA ASP A 101 -9.67 -14.42 3.70
C ASP A 101 -8.73 -15.51 3.20
N ARG A 102 -9.25 -16.65 2.71
CA ARG A 102 -8.43 -17.79 2.21
C ARG A 102 -7.61 -17.43 0.98
N ALA A 103 -8.05 -16.42 0.23
CA ALA A 103 -7.32 -15.93 -0.94
C ALA A 103 -6.06 -15.12 -0.59
N ILE A 104 -5.94 -14.66 0.67
CA ILE A 104 -4.87 -13.77 1.12
C ILE A 104 -4.04 -14.30 2.29
N LEU A 105 -4.48 -15.36 2.95
CA LEU A 105 -3.78 -15.98 4.07
C LEU A 105 -3.61 -17.47 3.82
N VAL A 106 -2.40 -17.94 3.98
CA VAL A 106 -2.11 -19.37 4.06
C VAL A 106 -2.15 -19.77 5.52
N LYS A 107 -3.10 -20.62 5.87
CA LYS A 107 -3.16 -21.18 7.22
C LYS A 107 -2.23 -22.38 7.34
N LYS A 108 -1.49 -22.43 8.43
CA LYS A 108 -0.69 -23.59 8.83
C LYS A 108 -1.14 -24.05 10.19
N VAL A 109 -1.09 -25.37 10.38
CA VAL A 109 -1.47 -26.00 11.63
C VAL A 109 -0.24 -26.56 12.32
N LYS A 110 -0.06 -26.18 13.57
CA LYS A 110 0.98 -26.76 14.45
C LYS A 110 0.34 -27.58 15.53
N CYS A 111 0.89 -28.75 15.79
CA CYS A 111 0.46 -29.62 16.87
C CYS A 111 0.81 -29.05 18.24
N ASN A 112 -0.13 -29.04 19.17
CA ASN A 112 0.14 -28.84 20.58
C ASN A 112 0.63 -30.14 21.22
N PHE A 113 1.93 -30.37 21.17
CA PHE A 113 2.54 -31.60 21.66
C PHE A 113 2.23 -31.92 23.13
N LYS A 114 1.98 -30.91 23.97
CA LYS A 114 1.63 -31.12 25.38
C LYS A 114 0.25 -31.78 25.53
N LYS A 115 -0.70 -31.43 24.64
CA LYS A 115 -2.06 -31.98 24.65
C LYS A 115 -2.14 -33.29 23.86
N MET A 116 -1.50 -33.34 22.69
CA MET A 116 -1.59 -34.45 21.76
C MET A 116 -0.69 -35.65 22.17
N GLY A 117 0.42 -35.39 22.85
CA GLY A 117 1.33 -36.46 23.28
C GLY A 117 0.66 -37.58 24.10
N PRO A 118 -0.11 -37.27 25.16
CA PRO A 118 -0.85 -38.27 25.91
C PRO A 118 -1.96 -38.95 25.08
N LYS A 119 -2.54 -38.27 24.07
CA LYS A 119 -3.66 -38.75 23.24
C LYS A 119 -3.21 -39.76 22.17
N PHE A 120 -2.04 -39.52 21.55
CA PHE A 120 -1.57 -40.25 20.38
C PHE A 120 -0.28 -41.11 20.64
N GLY A 121 0.40 -40.86 21.72
CA GLY A 121 1.55 -41.71 22.17
C GLY A 121 2.60 -41.98 21.08
N ALA A 122 2.82 -43.25 20.75
CA ALA A 122 3.76 -43.68 19.73
C ALA A 122 3.41 -43.22 18.29
N GLN A 123 2.14 -42.87 18.03
CA GLN A 123 1.71 -42.40 16.72
C GLN A 123 1.89 -40.90 16.53
N MET A 124 2.35 -40.17 17.56
CA MET A 124 2.47 -38.71 17.53
C MET A 124 3.28 -38.17 16.35
N GLY A 125 4.34 -38.88 15.94
CA GLY A 125 5.16 -38.51 14.79
C GLY A 125 4.38 -38.53 13.47
N ALA A 126 3.59 -39.59 13.26
CA ALA A 126 2.74 -39.70 12.06
C ALA A 126 1.60 -38.67 12.05
N VAL A 127 0.99 -38.46 13.23
CA VAL A 127 -0.05 -37.44 13.39
C VAL A 127 0.51 -36.04 13.11
N ALA A 128 1.69 -35.71 13.65
CA ALA A 128 2.31 -34.40 13.43
C ALA A 128 2.66 -34.14 11.95
N ALA A 129 3.14 -35.16 11.25
CA ALA A 129 3.41 -35.07 9.81
C ALA A 129 2.13 -34.87 8.99
N ALA A 130 1.06 -35.60 9.33
CA ALA A 130 -0.25 -35.47 8.67
C ALA A 130 -0.89 -34.11 8.93
N VAL A 131 -0.81 -33.59 10.17
CA VAL A 131 -1.31 -32.25 10.54
C VAL A 131 -0.55 -31.15 9.79
N ALA A 132 0.78 -31.25 9.69
CA ALA A 132 1.61 -30.30 8.94
C ALA A 132 1.34 -30.31 7.43
N GLY A 133 0.83 -31.41 6.89
CA GLY A 133 0.46 -31.60 5.49
C GLY A 133 -1.02 -31.32 5.17
N LEU A 134 -1.82 -30.78 6.12
CA LEU A 134 -3.21 -30.47 5.88
C LEU A 134 -3.36 -29.41 4.77
N THR A 135 -4.31 -29.64 3.86
CA THR A 135 -4.70 -28.66 2.84
C THR A 135 -5.50 -27.51 3.45
N GLN A 136 -5.59 -26.38 2.74
CA GLN A 136 -6.35 -25.23 3.21
C GLN A 136 -7.84 -25.58 3.44
N ASP A 137 -8.40 -26.46 2.62
CA ASP A 137 -9.80 -26.94 2.77
C ASP A 137 -9.95 -27.81 4.02
N ALA A 138 -8.99 -28.71 4.29
CA ALA A 138 -9.00 -29.53 5.51
C ALA A 138 -8.85 -28.69 6.78
N ILE A 139 -8.03 -27.63 6.74
CA ILE A 139 -7.88 -26.66 7.85
C ILE A 139 -9.19 -25.92 8.08
N ALA A 140 -9.87 -25.51 7.03
CA ALA A 140 -11.15 -24.84 7.12
C ALA A 140 -12.27 -25.76 7.65
N GLU A 141 -12.25 -27.04 7.27
CA GLU A 141 -13.16 -28.05 7.79
C GLU A 141 -12.91 -28.27 9.30
N LEU A 142 -11.64 -28.37 9.72
CA LEU A 142 -11.26 -28.45 11.12
C LEU A 142 -11.78 -27.26 11.95
N GLU A 143 -11.65 -26.03 11.43
CA GLU A 143 -12.17 -24.83 12.09
C GLU A 143 -13.69 -24.78 12.19
N THR A 144 -14.38 -25.23 11.13
CA THR A 144 -15.85 -25.16 11.06
C THR A 144 -16.51 -26.25 11.89
N ASN A 145 -15.98 -27.50 11.80
CA ASN A 145 -16.56 -28.67 12.46
C ASN A 145 -15.99 -28.88 13.86
N GLY A 146 -14.93 -28.16 14.25
CA GLY A 146 -14.23 -28.33 15.52
C GLY A 146 -13.33 -29.56 15.60
N SER A 147 -13.37 -30.45 14.61
CA SER A 147 -12.53 -31.65 14.50
C SER A 147 -12.31 -32.07 13.06
N TYR A 148 -11.23 -32.81 12.82
CA TYR A 148 -10.89 -33.36 11.51
C TYR A 148 -10.31 -34.77 11.65
N THR A 149 -10.69 -35.70 10.78
CA THR A 149 -10.21 -37.07 10.77
C THR A 149 -9.02 -37.22 9.83
N LEU A 150 -7.86 -37.54 10.41
CA LEU A 150 -6.63 -37.83 9.66
C LEU A 150 -6.56 -39.30 9.27
N SER A 151 -6.26 -39.60 8.03
CA SER A 151 -5.94 -40.96 7.55
C SER A 151 -4.46 -41.20 7.73
N LEU A 152 -4.12 -42.11 8.64
CA LEU A 152 -2.74 -42.49 8.94
C LEU A 152 -2.46 -43.95 8.50
N PRO A 153 -1.21 -44.34 8.27
CA PRO A 153 -0.88 -45.73 7.94
C PRO A 153 -1.33 -46.76 8.99
N ALA A 154 -1.47 -46.33 10.23
CA ALA A 154 -1.90 -47.17 11.37
C ALA A 154 -3.38 -47.09 11.71
N GLY A 155 -4.21 -46.40 10.90
CA GLY A 155 -5.64 -46.19 11.11
C GLY A 155 -6.04 -44.69 11.11
N GLU A 156 -7.27 -44.43 11.47
CA GLU A 156 -7.77 -43.05 11.54
C GLU A 156 -7.48 -42.39 12.89
N ALA A 157 -7.18 -41.11 12.88
CA ALA A 157 -6.98 -40.32 14.08
C ALA A 157 -7.82 -39.01 14.00
N VAL A 158 -8.61 -38.76 15.04
CA VAL A 158 -9.40 -37.52 15.13
C VAL A 158 -8.60 -36.46 15.88
N VAL A 159 -8.42 -35.30 15.23
CA VAL A 159 -7.76 -34.13 15.80
C VAL A 159 -8.80 -33.05 16.01
N GLU A 160 -8.83 -32.44 17.17
CA GLU A 160 -9.71 -31.32 17.52
C GLU A 160 -8.98 -29.99 17.38
N VAL A 161 -9.74 -28.88 17.14
CA VAL A 161 -9.15 -27.53 17.11
C VAL A 161 -8.39 -27.22 18.40
N ALA A 162 -8.83 -27.75 19.54
CA ALA A 162 -8.16 -27.58 20.82
C ALA A 162 -6.80 -28.29 20.94
N ASP A 163 -6.52 -29.25 20.06
CA ASP A 163 -5.27 -30.04 20.01
C ASP A 163 -4.17 -29.34 19.19
N VAL A 164 -4.52 -28.33 18.42
CA VAL A 164 -3.65 -27.66 17.47
C VAL A 164 -3.64 -26.14 17.66
N GLU A 165 -2.65 -25.50 17.07
CA GLU A 165 -2.55 -24.06 16.93
C GLU A 165 -2.61 -23.71 15.44
N ILE A 166 -3.64 -22.99 15.03
CA ILE A 166 -3.79 -22.55 13.65
C ILE A 166 -3.15 -21.17 13.52
N LEU A 167 -2.11 -21.12 12.67
CA LEU A 167 -1.33 -19.92 12.39
C LEU A 167 -1.67 -19.45 10.98
N SER A 168 -1.86 -18.13 10.83
CA SER A 168 -1.97 -17.50 9.52
C SER A 168 -0.60 -16.96 9.13
N GLU A 169 -0.14 -17.34 7.93
CA GLU A 169 1.10 -16.80 7.34
C GLU A 169 0.73 -16.01 6.08
N ASP A 170 1.48 -14.95 5.84
CA ASP A 170 1.33 -14.17 4.60
C ASP A 170 1.74 -15.04 3.40
N ILE A 171 1.04 -14.88 2.29
CA ILE A 171 1.46 -15.51 1.02
C ILE A 171 2.80 -14.90 0.60
N PRO A 172 3.76 -15.68 0.08
CA PRO A 172 5.02 -15.11 -0.42
C PRO A 172 4.78 -13.95 -1.39
N GLY A 173 5.42 -12.81 -1.12
CA GLY A 173 5.24 -11.57 -1.88
C GLY A 173 4.05 -10.71 -1.44
N TRP A 174 3.26 -11.14 -0.47
CA TRP A 174 2.14 -10.40 0.08
C TRP A 174 2.33 -10.13 1.57
N LEU A 175 1.87 -8.97 2.02
CA LEU A 175 1.76 -8.64 3.44
C LEU A 175 0.32 -8.36 3.80
N VAL A 176 -0.10 -8.86 4.95
CA VAL A 176 -1.48 -8.72 5.41
C VAL A 176 -1.53 -7.88 6.69
N ALA A 177 -2.51 -6.99 6.74
CA ALA A 177 -2.92 -6.26 7.94
C ALA A 177 -4.40 -6.52 8.22
N ASN A 178 -4.74 -6.62 9.51
CA ASN A 178 -6.12 -6.81 9.97
C ASN A 178 -6.32 -5.97 11.23
N ASP A 179 -7.41 -5.20 11.29
CA ASP A 179 -7.80 -4.38 12.44
C ASP A 179 -9.04 -4.93 13.18
N GLY A 180 -9.47 -6.15 12.83
CA GLY A 180 -10.67 -6.81 13.36
C GLY A 180 -11.95 -6.48 12.61
N LYS A 181 -11.98 -5.44 11.78
CA LYS A 181 -13.13 -5.05 10.95
C LYS A 181 -12.83 -5.20 9.46
N LEU A 182 -11.62 -4.94 9.10
CA LEU A 182 -11.14 -4.93 7.72
C LEU A 182 -9.82 -5.68 7.63
N THR A 183 -9.66 -6.45 6.57
CA THR A 183 -8.38 -7.09 6.23
C THR A 183 -7.90 -6.53 4.89
N VAL A 184 -6.61 -6.24 4.81
CA VAL A 184 -5.97 -5.72 3.60
C VAL A 184 -4.71 -6.52 3.34
N ALA A 185 -4.58 -7.04 2.12
CA ALA A 185 -3.34 -7.65 1.64
C ALA A 185 -2.71 -6.75 0.58
N LEU A 186 -1.42 -6.50 0.70
CA LEU A 186 -0.62 -5.68 -0.21
C LEU A 186 0.41 -6.55 -0.92
N ASP A 187 0.40 -6.54 -2.25
CA ASP A 187 1.48 -7.08 -3.08
C ASP A 187 2.72 -6.20 -2.94
N VAL A 188 3.80 -6.76 -2.40
CA VAL A 188 5.06 -6.04 -2.18
C VAL A 188 6.14 -6.43 -3.19
N VAL A 189 5.79 -7.21 -4.20
CA VAL A 189 6.70 -7.56 -5.29
C VAL A 189 6.85 -6.35 -6.22
N VAL A 190 8.06 -5.83 -6.34
CA VAL A 190 8.38 -4.74 -7.24
C VAL A 190 8.91 -5.33 -8.55
N THR A 191 8.10 -5.27 -9.60
CA THR A 191 8.53 -5.65 -10.95
C THR A 191 9.46 -4.59 -11.53
N GLU A 192 10.20 -4.94 -12.59
CA GLU A 192 11.10 -4.01 -13.25
C GLU A 192 10.38 -2.78 -13.82
N GLU A 193 9.17 -2.97 -14.35
CA GLU A 193 8.31 -1.88 -14.82
C GLU A 193 7.93 -0.92 -13.68
N LEU A 194 7.46 -1.46 -12.55
CA LEU A 194 7.13 -0.65 -11.37
C LEU A 194 8.36 0.05 -10.78
N ARG A 195 9.53 -0.58 -10.85
CA ARG A 195 10.80 0.02 -10.43
C ARG A 195 11.14 1.24 -11.29
N ARG A 196 11.04 1.12 -12.62
CA ARG A 196 11.31 2.24 -13.55
C ARG A 196 10.36 3.42 -13.29
N GLU A 197 9.07 3.15 -13.13
CA GLU A 197 8.12 4.20 -12.77
C GLU A 197 8.45 4.84 -11.40
N GLY A 198 8.86 4.03 -10.42
CA GLY A 198 9.31 4.51 -9.12
C GLY A 198 10.52 5.45 -9.22
N VAL A 199 11.50 5.11 -10.05
CA VAL A 199 12.66 5.95 -10.34
C VAL A 199 12.23 7.28 -10.97
N ALA A 200 11.35 7.24 -11.97
CA ALA A 200 10.84 8.45 -12.61
C ALA A 200 10.13 9.38 -11.62
N ARG A 201 9.29 8.84 -10.74
CA ARG A 201 8.60 9.62 -9.68
C ARG A 201 9.57 10.19 -8.64
N GLU A 202 10.62 9.45 -8.29
CA GLU A 202 11.65 9.96 -7.39
C GLU A 202 12.46 11.07 -8.05
N LEU A 203 12.82 10.96 -9.33
CA LEU A 203 13.47 12.03 -10.10
C LEU A 203 12.62 13.30 -10.14
N VAL A 204 11.33 13.19 -10.44
CA VAL A 204 10.41 14.35 -10.38
C VAL A 204 10.49 15.04 -9.02
N ASN A 205 10.42 14.28 -7.93
CA ASN A 205 10.50 14.85 -6.59
C ASN A 205 11.84 15.55 -6.32
N ARG A 206 12.96 14.95 -6.74
CA ARG A 206 14.30 15.52 -6.58
C ARG A 206 14.44 16.81 -7.38
N ILE A 207 14.00 16.83 -8.63
CA ILE A 207 14.03 18.02 -9.48
C ILE A 207 13.15 19.14 -8.89
N GLN A 208 11.96 18.82 -8.38
CA GLN A 208 11.10 19.82 -7.72
C GLN A 208 11.78 20.41 -6.46
N ASN A 209 12.52 19.60 -5.71
CA ASN A 209 13.30 20.09 -4.57
C ASN A 209 14.45 21.01 -5.02
N ILE A 210 15.15 20.69 -6.11
CA ILE A 210 16.19 21.58 -6.69
C ILE A 210 15.56 22.90 -7.13
N ARG A 211 14.44 22.87 -7.86
CA ARG A 211 13.71 24.09 -8.25
C ARG A 211 13.40 24.98 -7.04
N LYS A 212 12.87 24.37 -5.98
CA LYS A 212 12.53 25.09 -4.74
C LYS A 212 13.77 25.69 -4.06
N SER A 213 14.84 24.92 -3.92
CA SER A 213 16.08 25.39 -3.27
C SER A 213 16.83 26.45 -4.10
N SER A 214 16.67 26.41 -5.43
CA SER A 214 17.24 27.41 -6.36
C SER A 214 16.36 28.67 -6.47
N GLY A 215 15.23 28.74 -5.77
CA GLY A 215 14.36 29.92 -5.79
C GLY A 215 13.60 30.13 -7.11
N PHE A 216 13.37 29.04 -7.87
CA PHE A 216 12.60 29.15 -9.12
C PHE A 216 11.12 29.35 -8.83
N GLU A 217 10.46 30.16 -9.68
CA GLU A 217 9.02 30.33 -9.65
C GLU A 217 8.30 29.06 -10.15
N ILE A 218 7.05 28.89 -9.74
CA ILE A 218 6.25 27.69 -10.10
C ILE A 218 6.12 27.56 -11.62
N THR A 219 6.04 28.67 -12.33
CA THR A 219 5.84 28.76 -13.79
C THR A 219 7.12 28.71 -14.60
N ASP A 220 8.29 28.77 -13.96
CA ASP A 220 9.57 28.77 -14.67
C ASP A 220 9.77 27.47 -15.45
N LYS A 221 10.17 27.60 -16.71
CA LYS A 221 10.60 26.46 -17.53
C LYS A 221 12.07 26.18 -17.28
N ILE A 222 12.44 24.91 -17.37
CA ILE A 222 13.81 24.46 -17.10
C ILE A 222 14.32 23.55 -18.22
N SER A 223 15.64 23.43 -18.33
CA SER A 223 16.32 22.36 -19.04
C SER A 223 17.12 21.51 -18.06
N ILE A 224 17.25 20.21 -18.35
CA ILE A 224 17.84 19.23 -17.45
C ILE A 224 18.90 18.45 -18.18
N CYS A 225 20.12 18.38 -17.60
CA CYS A 225 21.15 17.42 -17.97
C CYS A 225 21.35 16.45 -16.81
N LEU A 226 21.28 15.16 -17.09
CA LEU A 226 21.39 14.08 -16.10
C LEU A 226 22.55 13.16 -16.50
N SER A 227 23.42 12.82 -15.55
CA SER A 227 24.49 11.86 -15.83
C SER A 227 23.91 10.46 -16.04
N LYS A 228 24.45 9.75 -17.06
CA LYS A 228 24.05 8.36 -17.33
C LYS A 228 24.33 7.45 -16.15
N ASN A 229 23.38 6.57 -15.88
CA ASN A 229 23.50 5.53 -14.88
C ASN A 229 22.61 4.34 -15.28
N SER A 230 23.18 3.15 -15.34
CA SER A 230 22.48 1.94 -15.78
C SER A 230 21.23 1.60 -14.95
N GLN A 231 21.08 2.14 -13.76
CA GLN A 231 19.90 1.94 -12.92
C GLN A 231 18.75 2.91 -13.23
N THR A 232 19.04 4.03 -13.93
CA THR A 232 18.05 5.08 -14.20
C THR A 232 17.80 5.32 -15.68
N ASP A 233 18.74 5.00 -16.55
CA ASP A 233 18.67 5.38 -17.99
C ASP A 233 17.40 4.87 -18.65
N ASP A 234 17.05 3.59 -18.46
CA ASP A 234 15.82 3.00 -19.01
C ASP A 234 14.57 3.72 -18.51
N ALA A 235 14.54 4.07 -17.21
CA ALA A 235 13.43 4.79 -16.62
C ALA A 235 13.31 6.22 -17.18
N VAL A 236 14.44 6.91 -17.36
CA VAL A 236 14.48 8.27 -17.91
C VAL A 236 14.04 8.26 -19.38
N ILE A 237 14.48 7.28 -20.16
CA ILE A 237 14.08 7.15 -21.57
C ILE A 237 12.59 6.84 -21.69
N GLU A 238 12.09 5.87 -20.93
CA GLU A 238 10.69 5.43 -20.99
C GLU A 238 9.72 6.51 -20.47
N TYR A 239 10.10 7.22 -19.39
CA TYR A 239 9.25 8.22 -18.73
C TYR A 239 9.68 9.67 -18.99
N ASN A 240 10.45 9.95 -20.05
CA ASN A 240 10.96 11.29 -20.36
C ASN A 240 9.86 12.36 -20.40
N ASP A 241 8.81 12.11 -21.19
CA ASP A 241 7.69 13.03 -21.32
C ASP A 241 6.96 13.25 -19.99
N TYR A 242 6.77 12.19 -19.21
CA TYR A 242 6.17 12.28 -17.89
C TYR A 242 7.01 13.18 -16.97
N ILE A 243 8.31 12.94 -16.88
CA ILE A 243 9.23 13.73 -16.03
C ILE A 243 9.20 15.19 -16.47
N CYS A 244 9.40 15.46 -17.77
CA CYS A 244 9.42 16.82 -18.32
C CYS A 244 8.11 17.57 -18.03
N ASN A 245 6.97 16.94 -18.24
CA ASN A 245 5.67 17.55 -17.97
C ASN A 245 5.46 17.86 -16.48
N GLN A 246 5.89 16.98 -15.58
CA GLN A 246 5.72 17.16 -14.13
C GLN A 246 6.60 18.28 -13.56
N VAL A 247 7.73 18.59 -14.20
CA VAL A 247 8.68 19.59 -13.70
C VAL A 247 8.79 20.82 -14.58
N LEU A 248 7.96 20.96 -15.62
CA LEU A 248 7.99 22.02 -16.62
C LEU A 248 9.34 22.12 -17.35
N ALA A 249 9.95 20.96 -17.63
CA ALA A 249 11.17 20.92 -18.42
C ALA A 249 10.87 21.02 -19.92
N THR A 250 11.70 21.78 -20.63
CA THR A 250 11.67 21.86 -22.10
C THR A 250 12.47 20.75 -22.75
N GLY A 251 13.32 20.06 -21.99
CA GLY A 251 14.09 18.90 -22.38
C GLY A 251 14.82 18.30 -21.19
N LEU A 252 15.05 16.98 -21.26
CA LEU A 252 15.88 16.22 -20.36
C LEU A 252 16.83 15.37 -21.20
N GLU A 253 18.13 15.57 -21.02
CA GLU A 253 19.19 14.89 -21.76
C GLU A 253 20.06 14.04 -20.82
N LEU A 254 20.39 12.82 -21.28
CA LEU A 254 21.34 11.94 -20.62
C LEU A 254 22.74 12.19 -21.21
N VAL A 255 23.68 12.57 -20.35
CA VAL A 255 25.05 12.88 -20.73
C VAL A 255 26.04 12.00 -19.95
N ASP A 256 27.23 11.78 -20.49
CA ASP A 256 28.24 10.95 -19.83
C ASP A 256 28.78 11.65 -18.55
N GLU A 257 28.92 12.98 -18.60
CA GLU A 257 29.41 13.80 -17.48
C GLU A 257 28.60 15.10 -17.38
N VAL A 258 28.29 15.52 -16.16
CA VAL A 258 27.59 16.78 -15.86
C VAL A 258 28.54 17.73 -15.15
N GLU A 259 29.00 18.77 -15.86
CA GLU A 259 29.83 19.83 -15.29
C GLU A 259 28.99 20.73 -14.36
N ASP A 260 29.52 21.03 -13.17
CA ASP A 260 28.83 21.84 -12.14
C ASP A 260 27.47 21.30 -11.75
N GLY A 261 27.29 19.95 -11.77
CA GLY A 261 26.05 19.29 -11.39
C GLY A 261 25.88 19.18 -9.88
N THR A 262 24.62 19.09 -9.46
CA THR A 262 24.26 18.72 -8.08
C THR A 262 24.20 17.20 -7.97
N GLU A 263 24.83 16.63 -6.94
CA GLU A 263 24.73 15.21 -6.68
C GLU A 263 23.34 14.85 -6.14
N LEU A 264 22.71 13.85 -6.74
CA LEU A 264 21.47 13.22 -6.28
C LEU A 264 21.80 11.83 -5.73
N SER A 265 21.67 11.65 -4.43
CA SER A 265 21.85 10.34 -3.79
C SER A 265 20.51 9.60 -3.75
N PHE A 266 20.50 8.38 -4.26
CA PHE A 266 19.46 7.37 -4.09
C PHE A 266 19.92 6.37 -3.01
N ASP A 267 19.06 5.42 -2.68
CA ASP A 267 19.37 4.48 -1.60
C ASP A 267 20.65 3.66 -1.90
N ASP A 268 20.86 3.24 -3.16
CA ASP A 268 21.96 2.34 -3.57
C ASP A 268 22.95 2.96 -4.55
N PHE A 269 22.70 4.18 -5.05
CA PHE A 269 23.54 4.84 -6.03
C PHE A 269 23.42 6.37 -5.95
N SER A 270 24.33 7.09 -6.61
CA SER A 270 24.20 8.52 -6.84
C SER A 270 24.43 8.86 -8.31
N LEU A 271 23.92 10.01 -8.73
CA LEU A 271 24.11 10.58 -10.06
C LEU A 271 24.16 12.10 -9.98
N PHE A 272 24.63 12.75 -11.03
CA PHE A 272 24.71 14.20 -11.10
C PHE A 272 23.63 14.78 -12.01
N ILE A 273 23.07 15.90 -11.60
CA ILE A 273 22.05 16.63 -12.33
C ILE A 273 22.37 18.11 -12.40
N LYS A 274 22.13 18.73 -13.53
CA LYS A 274 22.13 20.18 -13.70
C LYS A 274 20.74 20.62 -14.17
N VAL A 275 20.17 21.55 -13.42
CA VAL A 275 18.85 22.12 -13.72
C VAL A 275 19.05 23.61 -14.00
N VAL A 276 18.71 24.04 -15.19
CA VAL A 276 18.91 25.44 -15.64
C VAL A 276 17.55 26.05 -15.95
N LYS A 277 17.34 27.27 -15.47
CA LYS A 277 16.16 28.06 -15.81
C LYS A 277 16.32 28.63 -17.22
N ASN A 278 15.31 28.48 -18.06
CA ASN A 278 15.28 28.98 -19.43
C ASN A 278 14.78 30.42 -19.49
#